data_875cf1f06d9aabafae9846cf8688366f
#
_entry.id   875cf1f06d9aabafae9846cf8688366f
#
_cell.length_a   1.000
_cell.length_b   1.000
_cell.length_c   1.000
_cell.angle_alpha   90.00
_cell.angle_beta   90.00
_cell.angle_gamma   90.00
#
_symmetry.space_group_name_H-M   'P 1'
#
loop_
_entity.id
_entity.type
_entity.pdbx_description
1 polymer ?
#
loop_
_entity_poly.entity_id
_entity_poly.type
_entity_poly.pdbx_seq_one_letter_code
_entity_poly.pdbx_strand_id
1 'polypeptide(L)'
;MKSLRSVNSDMKLVKTSNSQEVLVQLPEVVLVVEVYHNVHQWQKTQEFFVLGCQCLTELKDKIFCRTDEMMRRSGHHDPSGYFLIEDLFCNDLREPNSIDYSEPIFDWLRNAKEEVDQKWESIIRGDLKRKQKALLYKMPPSKVPGFRRTEMQSLRFCDLRFQLGAPYLYCHQGDCKHTIVIRDLRLINPNDTQNRAAYPIVSFRLKPRLQKCNVCNIFRAKKVTLNDKLASYNPCHFCENCYFLLHYSEDWTLLYDDFTVYDYLLD
;
A
#
# COMPACT_ATOMS: atom_id res chain seq x y z
N MET A 1 16.82 20.89 5.96
CA MET A 1 15.84 20.72 4.87
C MET A 1 16.53 19.99 3.73
N LYS A 2 16.22 18.71 3.47
CA LYS A 2 16.77 17.97 2.33
C LYS A 2 15.73 18.01 1.22
N SER A 3 16.10 18.64 0.11
CA SER A 3 15.32 18.80 -1.11
C SER A 3 14.80 17.45 -1.64
N LEU A 4 13.50 17.35 -1.85
CA LEU A 4 12.86 16.29 -2.64
C LEU A 4 13.30 16.48 -4.09
N ARG A 5 14.17 15.62 -4.60
CA ARG A 5 14.50 15.62 -6.02
C ARG A 5 13.31 15.02 -6.78
N SER A 6 12.61 15.89 -7.49
CA SER A 6 11.71 15.50 -8.58
C SER A 6 12.51 14.74 -9.63
N VAL A 7 12.11 13.52 -9.92
CA VAL A 7 12.65 12.80 -11.07
C VAL A 7 11.82 13.20 -12.27
N ASN A 8 12.39 14.08 -13.13
CA ASN A 8 11.94 14.16 -14.51
C ASN A 8 12.23 12.80 -15.15
N SER A 9 11.23 11.94 -15.18
CA SER A 9 11.27 10.77 -16.04
C SER A 9 10.93 11.24 -17.44
N ASP A 10 11.94 11.37 -18.29
CA ASP A 10 11.72 11.23 -19.72
C ASP A 10 11.14 9.83 -19.94
N MET A 11 9.81 9.75 -19.91
CA MET A 11 9.10 8.54 -20.27
C MET A 11 9.32 8.28 -21.76
N LYS A 12 10.33 7.48 -22.06
CA LYS A 12 10.35 6.78 -23.35
C LYS A 12 9.08 5.92 -23.38
N LEU A 13 8.14 6.33 -24.21
CA LEU A 13 6.99 5.52 -24.59
C LEU A 13 7.51 4.19 -25.16
N VAL A 14 7.59 3.17 -24.31
CA VAL A 14 7.72 1.80 -24.77
C VAL A 14 6.38 1.48 -25.41
N LYS A 15 6.34 1.41 -26.73
CA LYS A 15 5.20 0.88 -27.47
C LYS A 15 5.03 -0.58 -27.06
N THR A 16 4.19 -0.84 -26.09
CA THR A 16 3.70 -2.18 -25.79
C THR A 16 2.71 -2.55 -26.89
N SER A 17 3.01 -3.64 -27.57
CA SER A 17 2.21 -4.25 -28.61
C SER A 17 0.77 -4.53 -28.14
N ASN A 18 -0.21 -4.14 -28.98
CA ASN A 18 -1.59 -4.65 -29.04
C ASN A 18 -2.44 -4.63 -27.77
N SER A 19 -2.54 -3.51 -27.04
CA SER A 19 -3.76 -3.22 -26.30
C SER A 19 -4.65 -2.34 -27.18
N GLN A 20 -5.89 -2.76 -27.43
CA GLN A 20 -6.89 -1.90 -28.06
C GLN A 20 -6.93 -0.58 -27.29
N GLU A 21 -6.66 0.53 -27.97
CA GLU A 21 -6.78 1.86 -27.36
C GLU A 21 -8.25 2.10 -27.05
N VAL A 22 -8.61 2.01 -25.76
CA VAL A 22 -9.93 2.37 -25.29
C VAL A 22 -9.90 3.86 -24.95
N LEU A 23 -10.48 4.68 -25.83
CA LEU A 23 -10.54 6.12 -25.60
C LEU A 23 -11.38 6.44 -24.35
N VAL A 24 -10.93 7.45 -23.61
CA VAL A 24 -11.67 7.99 -22.46
C VAL A 24 -12.95 8.66 -22.97
N GLN A 25 -14.09 8.27 -22.41
CA GLN A 25 -15.39 8.89 -22.74
C GLN A 25 -15.52 10.21 -21.99
N LEU A 26 -15.77 11.29 -22.71
CA LEU A 26 -15.95 12.63 -22.12
C LEU A 26 -17.45 12.90 -21.83
N PRO A 27 -17.77 13.62 -20.74
CA PRO A 27 -16.86 14.22 -19.74
C PRO A 27 -16.36 13.17 -18.73
N GLU A 28 -15.07 13.23 -18.37
CA GLU A 28 -14.46 12.32 -17.40
C GLU A 28 -13.69 13.11 -16.35
N VAL A 29 -13.57 12.52 -15.16
CA VAL A 29 -12.90 13.10 -14.01
C VAL A 29 -11.60 12.34 -13.71
N VAL A 30 -10.54 13.10 -13.47
CA VAL A 30 -9.27 12.55 -12.97
C VAL A 30 -9.16 12.88 -11.49
N LEU A 31 -8.98 11.82 -10.67
CA LEU A 31 -8.68 11.94 -9.26
C LEU A 31 -7.17 11.79 -9.04
N VAL A 32 -6.62 12.57 -8.12
CA VAL A 32 -5.26 12.41 -7.60
C VAL A 32 -5.36 11.63 -6.29
N VAL A 33 -4.87 10.38 -6.30
CA VAL A 33 -4.95 9.47 -5.15
C VAL A 33 -3.56 9.21 -4.60
N GLU A 34 -3.34 9.61 -3.35
CA GLU A 34 -2.09 9.41 -2.64
C GLU A 34 -2.19 8.19 -1.71
N VAL A 35 -1.11 7.41 -1.65
CA VAL A 35 -0.99 6.24 -0.77
C VAL A 35 0.13 6.47 0.21
N TYR A 36 -0.15 6.26 1.51
CA TYR A 36 0.78 6.39 2.61
C TYR A 36 0.94 5.06 3.33
N HIS A 37 2.15 4.72 3.73
CA HIS A 37 2.39 3.50 4.50
C HIS A 37 2.17 3.74 6.00
N ASN A 38 1.56 2.78 6.69
CA ASN A 38 1.16 2.94 8.09
C ASN A 38 2.35 3.03 9.08
N VAL A 39 3.46 2.35 8.80
CA VAL A 39 4.63 2.30 9.71
C VAL A 39 5.34 3.66 9.81
N HIS A 40 5.40 4.40 8.71
CA HIS A 40 5.96 5.75 8.68
C HIS A 40 4.83 6.72 8.36
N GLN A 41 4.00 6.99 9.33
CA GLN A 41 2.89 7.93 9.22
C GLN A 41 3.36 9.21 8.50
N TRP A 42 2.60 9.64 7.51
CA TRP A 42 2.84 10.86 6.72
C TRP A 42 3.90 10.75 5.63
N GLN A 43 4.48 9.60 5.36
CA GLN A 43 5.32 9.44 4.21
C GLN A 43 4.51 8.92 3.02
N LYS A 44 4.28 9.79 2.04
CA LYS A 44 3.68 9.40 0.76
C LYS A 44 4.58 8.38 0.07
N THR A 45 4.03 7.22 -0.24
CA THR A 45 4.75 6.12 -0.91
C THR A 45 4.45 6.08 -2.40
N GLN A 46 3.21 6.38 -2.77
CA GLN A 46 2.76 6.37 -4.15
C GLN A 46 1.70 7.45 -4.38
N GLU A 47 1.55 7.84 -5.64
CA GLU A 47 0.49 8.71 -6.11
C GLU A 47 0.03 8.24 -7.48
N PHE A 48 -1.27 8.29 -7.69
CA PHE A 48 -1.92 7.81 -8.90
C PHE A 48 -2.87 8.86 -9.47
N PHE A 49 -2.93 8.91 -10.80
CA PHE A 49 -4.08 9.49 -11.48
C PHE A 49 -5.06 8.37 -11.81
N VAL A 50 -6.30 8.53 -11.37
CA VAL A 50 -7.37 7.54 -11.51
C VAL A 50 -8.57 8.20 -12.17
N LEU A 51 -9.23 7.52 -13.11
CA LEU A 51 -10.46 8.03 -13.71
C LEU A 51 -11.67 7.75 -12.81
N GLY A 52 -12.65 8.65 -12.83
CA GLY A 52 -13.89 8.47 -12.08
C GLY A 52 -14.64 7.19 -12.45
N CYS A 53 -14.59 6.78 -13.71
CA CYS A 53 -15.24 5.56 -14.23
C CYS A 53 -14.51 4.25 -13.86
N GLN A 54 -13.30 4.30 -13.25
CA GLN A 54 -12.57 3.10 -12.86
C GLN A 54 -13.10 2.49 -11.56
N CYS A 55 -13.04 1.16 -11.48
CA CYS A 55 -13.38 0.44 -10.26
C CYS A 55 -12.24 0.56 -9.22
N LEU A 56 -12.60 0.46 -7.94
CA LEU A 56 -11.62 0.46 -6.84
C LEU A 56 -10.60 -0.67 -6.97
N THR A 57 -10.98 -1.80 -7.55
CA THR A 57 -10.09 -2.94 -7.82
C THR A 57 -8.95 -2.57 -8.76
N GLU A 58 -9.21 -1.70 -9.76
CA GLU A 58 -8.17 -1.25 -10.69
C GLU A 58 -7.08 -0.47 -9.94
N LEU A 59 -7.44 0.35 -8.96
CA LEU A 59 -6.47 1.03 -8.09
C LEU A 59 -5.75 0.03 -7.17
N LYS A 60 -6.51 -0.87 -6.50
CA LYS A 60 -5.93 -1.90 -5.62
C LYS A 60 -4.81 -2.67 -6.33
N ASP A 61 -5.08 -3.12 -7.55
CA ASP A 61 -4.15 -3.94 -8.35
C ASP A 61 -2.87 -3.17 -8.76
N LYS A 62 -2.89 -1.84 -8.72
CA LYS A 62 -1.73 -0.98 -9.01
C LYS A 62 -0.94 -0.56 -7.78
N ILE A 63 -1.53 -0.64 -6.59
CA ILE A 63 -0.83 -0.31 -5.35
C ILE A 63 0.28 -1.33 -5.10
N PHE A 64 1.52 -0.86 -5.08
CA PHE A 64 2.66 -1.68 -4.71
C PHE A 64 2.81 -1.73 -3.19
N CYS A 65 2.88 -2.92 -2.62
CA CYS A 65 3.20 -3.13 -1.22
C CYS A 65 4.27 -4.20 -1.07
N ARG A 66 5.28 -3.93 -0.22
CA ARG A 66 6.35 -4.90 0.07
C ARG A 66 5.81 -6.15 0.77
N THR A 67 4.84 -5.99 1.67
CA THR A 67 4.18 -7.11 2.34
C THR A 67 3.54 -8.04 1.31
N ASP A 68 2.81 -7.48 0.34
CA ASP A 68 2.22 -8.23 -0.77
C ASP A 68 3.26 -9.02 -1.55
N GLU A 69 4.35 -8.37 -1.92
CA GLU A 69 5.42 -8.98 -2.68
C GLU A 69 6.10 -10.11 -1.89
N MET A 70 6.35 -9.90 -0.59
CA MET A 70 6.91 -10.92 0.30
C MET A 70 5.97 -12.12 0.45
N MET A 71 4.68 -11.87 0.68
CA MET A 71 3.67 -12.94 0.83
C MET A 71 3.50 -13.73 -0.47
N ARG A 72 3.55 -13.05 -1.62
CA ARG A 72 3.49 -13.71 -2.94
C ARG A 72 4.70 -14.62 -3.16
N ARG A 73 5.92 -14.17 -2.83
CA ARG A 73 7.14 -14.98 -2.95
C ARG A 73 7.18 -16.14 -1.99
N SER A 74 6.61 -16.00 -0.80
CA SER A 74 6.52 -17.11 0.18
C SER A 74 5.39 -18.12 -0.12
N GLY A 75 4.56 -17.86 -1.13
CA GLY A 75 3.41 -18.70 -1.46
C GLY A 75 2.21 -18.56 -0.52
N HIS A 76 2.20 -17.52 0.33
CA HIS A 76 1.15 -17.26 1.32
C HIS A 76 0.35 -15.98 1.02
N HIS A 77 0.32 -15.56 -0.25
CA HIS A 77 -0.40 -14.37 -0.65
C HIS A 77 -1.91 -14.53 -0.46
N ASP A 78 -2.52 -13.60 0.28
CA ASP A 78 -3.97 -13.49 0.46
C ASP A 78 -4.50 -12.43 -0.52
N PRO A 79 -5.40 -12.79 -1.46
CA PRO A 79 -5.98 -11.85 -2.41
C PRO A 79 -6.96 -10.87 -1.78
N SER A 80 -7.40 -11.15 -0.54
CA SER A 80 -8.40 -10.37 0.18
C SER A 80 -7.91 -8.96 0.53
N GLY A 81 -8.85 -8.09 0.79
CA GLY A 81 -8.60 -6.75 1.27
C GLY A 81 -9.83 -5.88 1.14
N TYR A 82 -9.81 -4.73 1.80
CA TYR A 82 -10.90 -3.77 1.70
C TYR A 82 -10.40 -2.33 1.74
N PHE A 83 -11.18 -1.45 1.11
CA PHE A 83 -11.14 -0.02 1.40
C PHE A 83 -12.26 0.32 2.37
N LEU A 84 -11.95 1.15 3.38
CA LEU A 84 -12.96 1.80 4.20
C LEU A 84 -12.99 3.29 3.83
N ILE A 85 -14.06 3.68 3.17
CA ILE A 85 -14.29 5.05 2.70
C ILE A 85 -15.57 5.55 3.36
N GLU A 86 -15.46 6.57 4.21
CA GLU A 86 -16.53 7.07 5.11
C GLU A 86 -17.13 5.92 5.95
N ASP A 87 -18.36 5.54 5.67
CA ASP A 87 -19.10 4.46 6.35
C ASP A 87 -19.16 3.14 5.54
N LEU A 88 -18.42 3.05 4.43
CA LEU A 88 -18.54 1.96 3.45
C LEU A 88 -17.29 1.09 3.42
N PHE A 89 -17.45 -0.21 3.77
CA PHE A 89 -16.47 -1.25 3.53
C PHE A 89 -16.61 -1.78 2.10
N CYS A 90 -15.58 -1.62 1.30
CA CYS A 90 -15.51 -2.10 -0.08
C CYS A 90 -14.57 -3.31 -0.11
N ASN A 91 -15.11 -4.52 -0.03
CA ASN A 91 -14.34 -5.76 0.06
C ASN A 91 -13.98 -6.30 -1.33
N ASP A 92 -12.74 -6.76 -1.50
CA ASP A 92 -12.34 -7.49 -2.70
C ASP A 92 -12.59 -8.98 -2.53
N LEU A 93 -13.65 -9.45 -3.17
CA LEU A 93 -14.10 -10.83 -3.14
C LEU A 93 -14.04 -11.48 -4.54
N ARG A 94 -13.15 -11.02 -5.41
CA ARG A 94 -13.04 -11.53 -6.80
C ARG A 94 -12.51 -12.95 -6.87
N GLU A 95 -11.61 -13.31 -5.97
CA GLU A 95 -11.01 -14.65 -5.94
C GLU A 95 -11.84 -15.60 -5.06
N PRO A 96 -11.97 -16.88 -5.43
CA PRO A 96 -12.75 -17.84 -4.66
C PRO A 96 -12.28 -18.03 -3.21
N ASN A 97 -10.99 -17.79 -2.95
CA ASN A 97 -10.38 -17.93 -1.63
C ASN A 97 -10.37 -16.61 -0.84
N SER A 98 -11.00 -15.55 -1.37
CA SER A 98 -11.06 -14.27 -0.69
C SER A 98 -11.92 -14.34 0.57
N ILE A 99 -11.43 -13.71 1.63
CA ILE A 99 -12.08 -13.63 2.94
C ILE A 99 -12.65 -12.21 3.10
N ASP A 100 -13.87 -12.11 3.60
CA ASP A 100 -14.45 -10.82 3.99
C ASP A 100 -13.85 -10.34 5.32
N TYR A 101 -12.84 -9.48 5.23
CA TYR A 101 -12.20 -8.89 6.41
C TYR A 101 -13.11 -7.97 7.22
N SER A 102 -14.22 -7.52 6.67
CA SER A 102 -15.18 -6.69 7.38
C SER A 102 -16.13 -7.50 8.26
N GLU A 103 -16.34 -8.79 7.99
CA GLU A 103 -17.29 -9.64 8.73
C GLU A 103 -17.01 -9.67 10.25
N PRO A 104 -15.77 -9.90 10.73
CA PRO A 104 -15.49 -9.86 12.17
C PRO A 104 -15.79 -8.51 12.80
N ILE A 105 -15.62 -7.42 12.03
CA ILE A 105 -15.93 -6.06 12.50
C ILE A 105 -17.44 -5.87 12.65
N PHE A 106 -18.21 -6.32 11.67
CA PHE A 106 -19.67 -6.28 11.74
C PHE A 106 -20.21 -7.18 12.85
N ASP A 107 -19.62 -8.35 13.08
CA ASP A 107 -19.98 -9.22 14.19
C ASP A 107 -19.73 -8.57 15.54
N TRP A 108 -18.58 -7.94 15.69
CA TRP A 108 -18.26 -7.18 16.91
C TRP A 108 -19.24 -6.01 17.11
N LEU A 109 -19.53 -5.24 16.07
CA LEU A 109 -20.51 -4.13 16.14
C LEU A 109 -21.92 -4.60 16.52
N ARG A 110 -22.31 -5.81 16.12
CA ARG A 110 -23.63 -6.40 16.45
C ARG A 110 -23.69 -6.94 17.87
N ASN A 111 -22.63 -7.63 18.30
CA ASN A 111 -22.64 -8.43 19.53
C ASN A 111 -22.10 -7.70 20.76
N ALA A 112 -21.27 -6.69 20.59
CA ALA A 112 -20.60 -5.97 21.67
C ALA A 112 -21.03 -4.50 21.77
N LYS A 113 -22.31 -4.20 21.68
CA LYS A 113 -22.87 -2.84 21.61
C LYS A 113 -22.36 -1.93 22.73
N GLU A 114 -22.36 -2.41 23.98
CA GLU A 114 -21.89 -1.62 25.13
C GLU A 114 -20.41 -1.25 25.01
N GLU A 115 -19.57 -2.18 24.56
CA GLU A 115 -18.14 -1.94 24.35
C GLU A 115 -17.91 -0.95 23.20
N VAL A 116 -18.69 -1.09 22.11
CA VAL A 116 -18.66 -0.21 20.94
C VAL A 116 -19.02 1.20 21.36
N ASP A 117 -20.11 1.37 22.12
CA ASP A 117 -20.58 2.68 22.60
C ASP A 117 -19.55 3.32 23.54
N GLN A 118 -18.97 2.56 24.47
CA GLN A 118 -17.90 3.04 25.36
C GLN A 118 -16.66 3.50 24.59
N LYS A 119 -16.21 2.72 23.61
CA LYS A 119 -15.08 3.12 22.75
C LYS A 119 -15.41 4.35 21.93
N TRP A 120 -16.61 4.44 21.40
CA TRP A 120 -17.07 5.60 20.64
C TRP A 120 -17.14 6.86 21.50
N GLU A 121 -17.69 6.76 22.70
CA GLU A 121 -17.69 7.88 23.67
C GLU A 121 -16.27 8.32 24.02
N SER A 122 -15.34 7.39 24.22
CA SER A 122 -13.94 7.71 24.49
C SER A 122 -13.31 8.51 23.33
N ILE A 123 -13.64 8.17 22.08
CA ILE A 123 -13.23 8.93 20.90
C ILE A 123 -13.80 10.34 20.91
N ILE A 124 -15.11 10.49 21.17
CA ILE A 124 -15.81 11.79 21.20
C ILE A 124 -15.28 12.68 22.32
N ARG A 125 -15.13 12.15 23.54
CA ARG A 125 -14.59 12.89 24.69
C ARG A 125 -13.15 13.33 24.50
N GLY A 126 -12.48 12.72 23.54
CA GLY A 126 -11.12 13.11 23.17
C GLY A 126 -10.04 12.53 24.05
N ASP A 127 -10.27 11.36 24.63
CA ASP A 127 -9.26 10.57 25.34
C ASP A 127 -8.16 10.06 24.39
N LEU A 128 -8.37 10.20 23.07
CA LEU A 128 -7.35 10.02 22.07
C LEU A 128 -6.25 11.06 22.17
N LYS A 129 -5.00 10.63 22.09
CA LYS A 129 -3.83 11.50 22.11
C LYS A 129 -4.00 12.65 21.10
N ARG A 130 -3.53 13.85 21.48
CA ARG A 130 -3.68 15.11 20.72
C ARG A 130 -3.33 14.99 19.22
N LYS A 131 -2.40 14.09 18.88
CA LYS A 131 -2.03 13.77 17.48
C LYS A 131 -3.10 13.02 16.69
N GLN A 132 -3.93 12.22 17.38
CA GLN A 132 -5.02 11.49 16.73
C GLN A 132 -6.24 12.40 16.51
N LYS A 133 -6.45 13.41 17.38
CA LYS A 133 -7.48 14.45 17.16
C LYS A 133 -7.24 15.28 15.91
N ALA A 134 -5.97 15.58 15.59
CA ALA A 134 -5.61 16.33 14.40
C ALA A 134 -5.90 15.57 13.09
N LEU A 135 -6.11 14.24 13.17
CA LEU A 135 -6.47 13.39 12.04
C LEU A 135 -7.98 13.32 11.79
N LEU A 136 -8.78 13.70 12.80
CA LEU A 136 -10.24 13.72 12.69
C LEU A 136 -10.67 15.08 12.12
N TYR A 137 -10.76 15.17 10.81
CA TYR A 137 -11.17 16.39 10.09
C TYR A 137 -12.59 16.86 10.41
N LYS A 138 -13.42 16.02 11.00
CA LYS A 138 -14.77 16.35 11.50
C LYS A 138 -14.90 15.87 12.94
N MET A 139 -15.71 16.60 13.74
CA MET A 139 -16.19 16.03 14.99
C MET A 139 -16.92 14.73 14.67
N PRO A 140 -16.57 13.63 15.34
CA PRO A 140 -17.27 12.38 15.13
C PRO A 140 -18.76 12.57 15.47
N PRO A 141 -19.67 11.92 14.73
CA PRO A 141 -21.09 11.98 15.07
C PRO A 141 -21.31 11.45 16.47
N SER A 142 -22.35 11.97 17.14
CA SER A 142 -22.67 11.59 18.53
C SER A 142 -23.04 10.11 18.71
N LYS A 143 -23.28 9.40 17.61
CA LYS A 143 -23.56 7.96 17.58
C LYS A 143 -22.59 7.26 16.65
N VAL A 144 -22.34 5.98 16.93
CA VAL A 144 -21.57 5.10 16.05
C VAL A 144 -22.16 5.14 14.63
N PRO A 145 -21.34 5.37 13.58
CA PRO A 145 -21.83 5.34 12.20
C PRO A 145 -22.47 4.00 11.84
N GLY A 146 -23.54 4.04 11.06
CA GLY A 146 -24.13 2.83 10.48
C GLY A 146 -23.29 2.34 9.31
N PHE A 147 -22.27 1.53 9.59
CA PHE A 147 -21.40 0.98 8.55
C PHE A 147 -22.16 0.09 7.58
N ARG A 148 -21.74 0.12 6.32
CA ARG A 148 -22.27 -0.68 5.21
C ARG A 148 -21.13 -1.43 4.53
N ARG A 149 -21.44 -2.47 3.77
CA ARG A 149 -20.46 -3.23 2.97
C ARG A 149 -20.94 -3.43 1.55
N THR A 150 -20.00 -3.50 0.63
CA THR A 150 -20.21 -3.74 -0.78
C THR A 150 -19.00 -4.44 -1.39
N GLU A 151 -19.18 -5.01 -2.58
CA GLU A 151 -18.11 -5.61 -3.35
C GLU A 151 -17.31 -4.52 -4.09
N MET A 152 -15.99 -4.57 -3.97
CA MET A 152 -15.08 -3.57 -4.55
C MET A 152 -15.15 -3.53 -6.07
N GLN A 153 -15.33 -4.68 -6.72
CA GLN A 153 -15.35 -4.79 -8.19
C GLN A 153 -16.59 -4.15 -8.83
N SER A 154 -17.67 -3.97 -8.08
CA SER A 154 -18.90 -3.35 -8.57
C SER A 154 -18.92 -1.84 -8.39
N LEU A 155 -17.93 -1.25 -7.69
CA LEU A 155 -17.92 0.11 -7.24
C LEU A 155 -16.87 0.95 -7.97
N ARG A 156 -17.32 2.03 -8.62
CA ARG A 156 -16.45 3.00 -9.31
C ARG A 156 -16.20 4.21 -8.42
N PHE A 157 -15.12 4.94 -8.70
CA PHE A 157 -14.82 6.17 -7.96
C PHE A 157 -15.93 7.21 -8.07
N CYS A 158 -16.62 7.32 -9.19
CA CYS A 158 -17.75 8.24 -9.37
C CYS A 158 -18.99 7.88 -8.54
N ASP A 159 -19.10 6.63 -8.06
CA ASP A 159 -20.21 6.16 -7.24
C ASP A 159 -19.97 6.41 -5.74
N LEU A 160 -18.74 6.82 -5.37
CA LEU A 160 -18.34 7.05 -4.00
C LEU A 160 -18.68 8.45 -3.51
N ARG A 161 -19.01 8.52 -2.22
CA ARG A 161 -19.00 9.78 -1.46
C ARG A 161 -17.70 9.83 -0.66
N PHE A 162 -16.92 10.87 -0.86
CA PHE A 162 -15.66 11.08 -0.14
C PHE A 162 -15.40 12.57 0.07
N GLN A 163 -14.48 12.86 0.98
CA GLN A 163 -14.03 14.22 1.27
C GLN A 163 -12.59 14.37 0.79
N LEU A 164 -12.29 15.42 0.02
CA LEU A 164 -10.93 15.71 -0.43
C LEU A 164 -10.01 15.97 0.77
N GLY A 165 -8.85 15.36 0.72
CA GLY A 165 -7.83 15.46 1.78
C GLY A 165 -8.11 14.60 3.02
N ALA A 166 -9.26 13.94 3.13
CA ALA A 166 -9.55 13.04 4.23
C ALA A 166 -8.76 11.72 4.09
N PRO A 167 -8.25 11.16 5.21
CA PRO A 167 -7.57 9.87 5.21
C PRO A 167 -8.58 8.73 5.23
N TYR A 168 -8.45 7.81 4.28
CA TYR A 168 -9.21 6.57 4.19
C TYR A 168 -8.30 5.37 4.41
N LEU A 169 -8.87 4.23 4.79
CA LEU A 169 -8.11 3.02 5.07
C LEU A 169 -8.16 2.05 3.88
N TYR A 170 -7.01 1.52 3.50
CA TYR A 170 -6.89 0.29 2.72
C TYR A 170 -6.17 -0.76 3.57
N CYS A 171 -6.78 -1.93 3.74
CA CYS A 171 -6.25 -3.04 4.52
C CYS A 171 -6.20 -4.31 3.67
N HIS A 172 -5.08 -5.04 3.74
CA HIS A 172 -4.86 -6.30 3.03
C HIS A 172 -3.83 -7.18 3.78
N GLN A 173 -3.59 -8.40 3.31
CA GLN A 173 -2.65 -9.36 3.93
C GLN A 173 -2.83 -9.46 5.45
N GLY A 174 -4.09 -9.61 5.89
CA GLY A 174 -4.46 -9.67 7.29
C GLY A 174 -4.47 -8.31 7.99
N ASP A 175 -3.32 -7.67 8.18
CA ASP A 175 -3.19 -6.42 8.96
C ASP A 175 -2.29 -5.36 8.31
N CYS A 176 -1.92 -5.53 7.06
CA CYS A 176 -1.14 -4.53 6.35
C CYS A 176 -2.05 -3.36 5.95
N LYS A 177 -1.83 -2.20 6.56
CA LYS A 177 -2.67 -1.02 6.42
C LYS A 177 -1.96 0.08 5.63
N HIS A 178 -2.72 0.75 4.78
CA HIS A 178 -2.30 1.94 4.05
C HIS A 178 -3.34 3.04 4.25
N THR A 179 -2.87 4.27 4.36
CA THR A 179 -3.76 5.43 4.31
C THR A 179 -3.87 5.90 2.87
N ILE A 180 -5.11 6.04 2.39
CA ILE A 180 -5.45 6.54 1.07
C ILE A 180 -6.02 7.94 1.21
N VAL A 181 -5.53 8.88 0.43
CA VAL A 181 -6.04 10.25 0.42
C VAL A 181 -6.39 10.65 -1.00
N ILE A 182 -7.65 11.01 -1.24
CA ILE A 182 -8.05 11.62 -2.50
C ILE A 182 -7.72 13.11 -2.37
N ARG A 183 -6.61 13.52 -3.00
CA ARG A 183 -6.04 14.85 -2.81
C ARG A 183 -6.73 15.91 -3.64
N ASP A 184 -7.04 15.57 -4.87
CA ASP A 184 -7.60 16.49 -5.86
C ASP A 184 -8.54 15.77 -6.83
N LEU A 185 -9.41 16.52 -7.46
CA LEU A 185 -10.37 16.06 -8.44
C LEU A 185 -10.56 17.16 -9.49
N ARG A 186 -10.36 16.83 -10.76
CA ARG A 186 -10.50 17.74 -11.88
C ARG A 186 -11.07 17.03 -13.11
N LEU A 187 -11.58 17.80 -14.05
CA LEU A 187 -11.91 17.26 -15.37
C LEU A 187 -10.62 16.86 -16.11
N ILE A 188 -10.71 15.82 -16.92
CA ILE A 188 -9.63 15.42 -17.80
C ILE A 188 -9.33 16.54 -18.79
N ASN A 189 -8.03 16.78 -19.02
CA ASN A 189 -7.56 17.80 -19.95
C ASN A 189 -7.13 17.13 -21.27
N PRO A 190 -7.20 17.79 -22.44
CA PRO A 190 -6.70 17.25 -23.70
C PRO A 190 -5.22 16.84 -23.67
N ASN A 191 -4.41 17.45 -22.79
CA ASN A 191 -3.00 17.08 -22.61
C ASN A 191 -2.79 15.85 -21.70
N ASP A 192 -3.84 15.36 -21.04
CA ASP A 192 -3.77 14.12 -20.28
C ASP A 192 -3.79 12.92 -21.23
N THR A 193 -3.39 11.78 -20.72
CA THR A 193 -3.49 10.51 -21.47
C THR A 193 -4.95 10.20 -21.77
N GLN A 194 -5.31 10.13 -23.05
CA GLN A 194 -6.69 9.86 -23.50
C GLN A 194 -7.02 8.37 -23.59
N ASN A 195 -6.09 7.49 -23.25
CA ASN A 195 -6.29 6.03 -23.23
C ASN A 195 -6.70 5.56 -21.84
N ARG A 196 -7.93 5.09 -21.67
CA ARG A 196 -8.47 4.55 -20.40
C ARG A 196 -7.62 3.38 -19.86
N ALA A 197 -7.09 2.53 -20.73
CA ALA A 197 -6.30 1.37 -20.34
C ALA A 197 -4.94 1.74 -19.68
N ALA A 198 -4.49 2.99 -19.86
CA ALA A 198 -3.27 3.48 -19.20
C ALA A 198 -3.49 3.79 -17.72
N TYR A 199 -4.73 4.02 -17.29
CA TYR A 199 -5.07 4.35 -15.92
C TYR A 199 -5.33 3.07 -15.08
N PRO A 200 -5.04 3.11 -13.78
CA PRO A 200 -4.42 4.17 -12.99
C PRO A 200 -2.96 4.44 -13.39
N ILE A 201 -2.59 5.70 -13.56
CA ILE A 201 -1.23 6.12 -13.92
C ILE A 201 -0.46 6.43 -12.64
N VAL A 202 0.71 5.82 -12.46
CA VAL A 202 1.62 6.12 -11.35
C VAL A 202 2.30 7.46 -11.63
N SER A 203 1.92 8.53 -10.90
CA SER A 203 2.55 9.86 -11.00
C SER A 203 3.75 10.00 -10.07
N PHE A 204 3.73 9.27 -8.94
CA PHE A 204 4.84 9.25 -7.99
C PHE A 204 4.99 7.87 -7.36
N ARG A 205 6.24 7.40 -7.22
CA ARG A 205 6.60 6.24 -6.39
C ARG A 205 7.84 6.56 -5.58
N LEU A 206 7.73 6.41 -4.26
CA LEU A 206 8.86 6.58 -3.36
C LEU A 206 9.90 5.50 -3.64
N LYS A 207 11.12 5.90 -3.96
CA LYS A 207 12.23 4.94 -4.07
C LYS A 207 12.63 4.47 -2.68
N PRO A 208 12.58 3.16 -2.38
CA PRO A 208 13.00 2.64 -1.08
C PRO A 208 14.49 2.97 -0.84
N ARG A 209 14.82 3.31 0.41
CA ARG A 209 16.22 3.39 0.82
C ARG A 209 16.76 1.97 0.89
N LEU A 210 17.68 1.66 0.01
CA LEU A 210 18.34 0.37 -0.01
C LEU A 210 19.39 0.32 1.10
N GLN A 211 19.36 -0.73 1.94
CA GLN A 211 20.42 -0.98 2.90
C GLN A 211 21.73 -1.28 2.16
N LYS A 212 22.82 -0.74 2.69
CA LYS A 212 24.15 -1.11 2.25
C LYS A 212 24.62 -2.36 2.96
N CYS A 213 25.55 -3.05 2.36
CA CYS A 213 26.26 -4.15 2.99
C CYS A 213 26.92 -3.68 4.29
N ASN A 214 26.68 -4.39 5.39
CA ASN A 214 27.27 -4.06 6.69
C ASN A 214 28.79 -4.30 6.74
N VAL A 215 29.31 -5.11 5.82
CA VAL A 215 30.75 -5.43 5.76
C VAL A 215 31.53 -4.37 4.99
N CYS A 216 31.23 -4.19 3.71
CA CYS A 216 31.99 -3.26 2.87
C CYS A 216 31.45 -1.82 2.89
N ASN A 217 30.20 -1.58 3.29
CA ASN A 217 29.52 -0.29 3.25
C ASN A 217 29.48 0.40 1.86
N ILE A 218 29.86 -0.31 0.80
CA ILE A 218 29.96 0.19 -0.59
C ILE A 218 28.74 -0.25 -1.38
N PHE A 219 28.56 -1.56 -1.52
CA PHE A 219 27.53 -2.16 -2.35
C PHE A 219 26.20 -2.30 -1.60
N ARG A 220 25.11 -2.38 -2.36
CA ARG A 220 23.77 -2.65 -1.81
C ARG A 220 23.70 -4.07 -1.26
N ALA A 221 22.97 -4.24 -0.18
CA ALA A 221 22.68 -5.56 0.35
C ALA A 221 21.83 -6.38 -0.65
N LYS A 222 22.12 -7.66 -0.76
CA LYS A 222 21.38 -8.65 -1.54
C LYS A 222 20.89 -9.81 -0.67
N LYS A 223 21.55 -10.03 0.47
CA LYS A 223 21.22 -11.07 1.41
C LYS A 223 21.17 -10.54 2.84
N VAL A 224 20.34 -11.16 3.66
CA VAL A 224 20.24 -10.90 5.10
C VAL A 224 20.41 -12.21 5.84
N THR A 225 21.31 -12.25 6.81
CA THR A 225 21.51 -13.41 7.67
C THR A 225 20.99 -13.15 9.07
N LEU A 226 20.46 -14.20 9.70
CA LEU A 226 20.06 -14.23 11.09
C LEU A 226 20.85 -15.32 11.83
N ASN A 227 21.27 -15.00 13.05
CA ASN A 227 22.03 -15.89 13.93
C ASN A 227 23.35 -16.37 13.32
N ASP A 228 23.93 -15.56 12.50
CA ASP A 228 25.16 -15.81 11.78
C ASP A 228 26.37 -15.45 12.67
N LYS A 229 27.09 -16.44 13.09
CA LYS A 229 28.25 -16.31 14.03
C LYS A 229 29.47 -15.59 13.42
N LEU A 230 29.57 -15.53 12.08
CA LEU A 230 30.60 -14.76 11.38
C LEU A 230 30.19 -13.30 11.12
N ALA A 231 28.95 -12.96 11.36
CA ALA A 231 28.45 -11.61 11.16
C ALA A 231 28.59 -10.74 12.40
N SER A 232 28.97 -9.47 12.21
CA SER A 232 29.11 -8.50 13.32
C SER A 232 27.76 -7.99 13.83
N TYR A 233 26.67 -8.24 13.13
CA TYR A 233 25.31 -7.75 13.43
C TYR A 233 24.29 -8.86 13.25
N ASN A 234 23.19 -8.80 14.00
CA ASN A 234 22.05 -9.70 13.85
C ASN A 234 20.73 -8.87 13.83
N PRO A 235 20.03 -8.78 12.70
CA PRO A 235 20.36 -9.28 11.35
C PRO A 235 21.54 -8.55 10.69
N CYS A 236 22.29 -9.27 9.85
CA CYS A 236 23.38 -8.72 9.07
C CYS A 236 23.02 -8.67 7.58
N HIS A 237 23.30 -7.52 6.96
CA HIS A 237 23.01 -7.27 5.55
C HIS A 237 24.31 -7.40 4.74
N PHE A 238 24.29 -8.24 3.72
CA PHE A 238 25.44 -8.52 2.86
C PHE A 238 25.17 -8.15 1.41
N CYS A 239 26.16 -7.57 0.73
CA CYS A 239 26.19 -7.65 -0.73
C CYS A 239 26.60 -9.06 -1.15
N GLU A 240 26.35 -9.41 -2.39
CA GLU A 240 26.64 -10.74 -2.92
C GLU A 240 28.11 -11.16 -2.69
N ASN A 241 29.03 -10.26 -3.07
CA ASN A 241 30.47 -10.53 -2.91
C ASN A 241 30.87 -10.78 -1.44
N CYS A 242 30.47 -9.91 -0.52
CA CYS A 242 30.81 -10.09 0.89
C CYS A 242 30.17 -11.34 1.50
N TYR A 243 28.96 -11.68 1.07
CA TYR A 243 28.28 -12.90 1.50
C TYR A 243 29.08 -14.16 1.10
N PHE A 244 29.44 -14.25 -0.18
CA PHE A 244 30.21 -15.40 -0.67
C PHE A 244 31.59 -15.45 -0.08
N LEU A 245 32.31 -14.35 0.02
CA LEU A 245 33.66 -14.34 0.63
C LEU A 245 33.67 -14.76 2.10
N LEU A 246 32.59 -14.52 2.82
CA LEU A 246 32.54 -14.89 4.25
C LEU A 246 32.04 -16.31 4.51
N HIS A 247 31.15 -16.82 3.67
CA HIS A 247 30.42 -18.05 3.93
C HIS A 247 30.85 -19.24 3.05
N TYR A 248 31.58 -19.00 1.97
CA TYR A 248 32.01 -20.07 1.05
C TYR A 248 33.53 -20.18 0.95
N SER A 249 34.01 -21.41 0.78
CA SER A 249 35.40 -21.68 0.45
C SER A 249 35.68 -21.34 -1.04
N GLU A 250 36.97 -21.47 -1.43
CA GLU A 250 37.39 -21.34 -2.83
C GLU A 250 36.72 -22.35 -3.76
N ASP A 251 36.36 -23.53 -3.23
CA ASP A 251 35.65 -24.60 -3.96
C ASP A 251 34.13 -24.41 -3.98
N TRP A 252 33.62 -23.25 -3.58
CA TRP A 252 32.20 -22.93 -3.51
C TRP A 252 31.40 -23.82 -2.55
N THR A 253 32.06 -24.44 -1.57
CA THR A 253 31.39 -25.16 -0.51
C THR A 253 31.06 -24.23 0.64
N LEU A 254 29.87 -24.40 1.21
CA LEU A 254 29.43 -23.61 2.36
C LEU A 254 30.25 -24.00 3.58
N LEU A 255 30.85 -23.02 4.26
CA LEU A 255 31.74 -23.25 5.40
C LEU A 255 31.00 -23.76 6.64
N TYR A 256 29.75 -23.31 6.82
CA TYR A 256 28.84 -23.77 7.89
C TYR A 256 27.41 -23.36 7.52
N ASP A 257 26.42 -24.05 8.11
CA ASP A 257 24.97 -23.89 7.81
C ASP A 257 24.10 -23.50 9.03
N ASP A 258 24.75 -23.24 10.17
CA ASP A 258 24.07 -22.87 11.42
C ASP A 258 23.67 -21.40 11.44
N PHE A 259 22.95 -20.96 10.42
CA PHE A 259 22.35 -19.64 10.31
C PHE A 259 21.21 -19.63 9.27
N THR A 260 20.34 -18.62 9.33
CA THR A 260 19.28 -18.47 8.35
C THR A 260 19.63 -17.34 7.38
N VAL A 261 19.47 -17.56 6.09
CA VAL A 261 19.71 -16.56 5.05
C VAL A 261 18.44 -16.27 4.24
N TYR A 262 18.20 -15.00 3.99
CA TYR A 262 17.10 -14.52 3.15
C TYR A 262 17.64 -13.60 2.05
N ASP A 263 17.03 -13.66 0.90
CA ASP A 263 17.29 -12.66 -0.14
C ASP A 263 16.74 -11.30 0.30
N TYR A 264 17.58 -10.29 0.29
CA TYR A 264 17.18 -8.94 0.59
C TYR A 264 16.52 -8.35 -0.66
N LEU A 265 15.20 -8.48 -0.70
CA LEU A 265 14.34 -8.15 -1.83
C LEU A 265 14.22 -6.66 -2.00
N LEU A 266 14.91 -6.13 -2.99
CA LEU A 266 14.82 -4.73 -3.38
C LEU A 266 15.16 -4.56 -4.86
N ASP A 267 14.30 -5.01 -5.72
CA ASP A 267 14.23 -4.50 -7.10
C ASP A 267 12.78 -4.30 -7.48
#